data_a5a03b26496371cd7ffa726c6bb1b9f5
#
_entry.id   a5a03b26496371cd7ffa726c6bb1b9f5
#
_cell.length_a   1.000
_cell.length_b   1.000
_cell.length_c   1.000
_cell.angle_alpha   90.00
_cell.angle_beta   90.00
_cell.angle_gamma   90.00
#
_symmetry.space_group_name_H-M   'P 1'
#
loop_
_entity.id
_entity.type
_entity.pdbx_description
1 polymer ?
#
loop_
_entity_poly.entity_id
_entity_poly.type
_entity_poly.pdbx_seq_one_letter_code
_entity_poly.pdbx_strand_id
1 'polypeptide(L)'
;MGKRTLDGHEHSDSELIRRCANGEIRAQEVLYKRYFSFAMSVCIRYTRDNYEAMELVNDSYMKVLGSLSDYDSSRPFKSWYGRILVNTAIDSYRKNLKHSDSLSIDEITEAGEQDPDIEAELSANDILKLYSHLPVQYRLTFNLFEIEGYSHEEIGQMLGIT
;
A
#
# COMPACT_ATOMS: atom_id res chain seq x y z
N MET A 1 -0.46 -44.52 6.97
CA MET A 1 0.08 -43.31 6.40
C MET A 1 -0.94 -42.19 6.56
N GLY A 2 -0.83 -41.45 7.66
CA GLY A 2 -1.78 -40.40 8.01
C GLY A 2 -1.49 -39.12 7.24
N LYS A 3 -2.43 -38.67 6.43
CA LYS A 3 -2.52 -37.30 5.97
C LYS A 3 -2.77 -36.44 7.20
N ARG A 4 -1.75 -35.68 7.65
CA ARG A 4 -1.96 -34.58 8.57
C ARG A 4 -2.71 -33.50 7.79
N THR A 5 -4.01 -33.46 7.98
CA THR A 5 -4.84 -32.30 7.73
C THR A 5 -4.25 -31.16 8.55
N LEU A 6 -3.84 -30.13 7.87
CA LEU A 6 -3.43 -28.87 8.49
C LEU A 6 -4.67 -28.30 9.17
N ASP A 7 -4.74 -28.48 10.48
CA ASP A 7 -5.80 -27.95 11.33
C ASP A 7 -5.84 -26.44 11.14
N GLY A 8 -6.97 -25.99 10.58
CA GLY A 8 -7.36 -24.59 10.50
C GLY A 8 -7.72 -24.02 11.86
N HIS A 9 -6.82 -24.09 12.83
CA HIS A 9 -6.91 -23.21 13.99
C HIS A 9 -6.52 -21.82 13.51
N GLU A 10 -7.53 -21.01 13.26
CA GLU A 10 -7.38 -19.57 13.07
C GLU A 10 -6.77 -19.01 14.36
N HIS A 11 -5.44 -18.94 14.38
CA HIS A 11 -4.76 -18.21 15.43
C HIS A 11 -5.27 -16.77 15.43
N SER A 12 -5.61 -16.26 16.62
CA SER A 12 -5.93 -14.84 16.76
C SER A 12 -4.78 -13.98 16.24
N ASP A 13 -5.06 -12.78 15.79
CA ASP A 13 -4.01 -11.84 15.35
C ASP A 13 -2.96 -11.64 16.45
N SER A 14 -3.39 -11.48 17.69
CA SER A 14 -2.47 -11.29 18.83
C SER A 14 -1.48 -12.43 18.98
N GLU A 15 -1.95 -13.67 18.90
CA GLU A 15 -1.09 -14.86 19.00
C GLU A 15 -0.15 -14.96 17.79
N LEU A 16 -0.67 -14.71 16.60
CA LEU A 16 0.10 -14.77 15.37
C LEU A 16 1.20 -13.70 15.36
N ILE A 17 0.88 -12.47 15.77
CA ILE A 17 1.83 -11.36 15.86
C ILE A 17 2.92 -11.66 16.89
N ARG A 18 2.56 -12.21 18.04
CA ARG A 18 3.53 -12.62 19.06
C ARG A 18 4.53 -13.65 18.52
N ARG A 19 4.05 -14.65 17.78
CA ARG A 19 4.90 -15.66 17.14
C ARG A 19 5.78 -15.08 16.04
N CYS A 20 5.24 -14.14 15.27
CA CYS A 20 6.02 -13.40 14.28
C CYS A 20 7.16 -12.60 14.92
N ALA A 21 6.89 -11.91 16.04
CA ALA A 21 7.88 -11.15 16.79
C ALA A 21 9.00 -12.04 17.36
N ASN A 22 8.70 -13.31 17.67
CA ASN A 22 9.69 -14.29 18.07
C ASN A 22 10.48 -14.92 16.90
N GLY A 23 10.30 -14.46 15.68
CA GLY A 23 11.03 -14.92 14.50
C GLY A 23 10.51 -16.22 13.89
N GLU A 24 9.30 -16.66 14.24
CA GLU A 24 8.73 -17.89 13.68
C GLU A 24 8.31 -17.69 12.22
N ILE A 25 9.07 -18.26 11.28
CA ILE A 25 8.89 -18.06 9.83
C ILE A 25 7.49 -18.48 9.36
N ARG A 26 6.94 -19.58 9.89
CA ARG A 26 5.58 -20.01 9.53
C ARG A 26 4.51 -19.02 9.96
N ALA A 27 4.68 -18.40 11.14
CA ALA A 27 3.76 -17.38 11.61
C ALA A 27 3.84 -16.12 10.73
N GLN A 28 5.05 -15.74 10.31
CA GLN A 28 5.26 -14.62 9.39
C GLN A 28 4.60 -14.89 8.04
N GLU A 29 4.72 -16.09 7.49
CA GLU A 29 4.05 -16.47 6.24
C GLU A 29 2.52 -16.42 6.36
N VAL A 30 1.96 -16.91 7.46
CA VAL A 30 0.52 -16.88 7.71
C VAL A 30 0.01 -15.45 7.86
N LEU A 31 0.73 -14.60 8.57
CA LEU A 31 0.39 -13.18 8.74
C LEU A 31 0.42 -12.45 7.40
N TYR A 32 1.45 -12.68 6.58
CA TYR A 32 1.55 -12.13 5.22
C TYR A 32 0.33 -12.51 4.38
N LYS A 33 0.01 -13.79 4.30
CA LYS A 33 -1.13 -14.30 3.52
C LYS A 33 -2.47 -13.76 4.02
N ARG A 34 -2.65 -13.65 5.34
CA ARG A 34 -3.88 -13.14 5.96
C ARG A 34 -4.18 -11.70 5.55
N TYR A 35 -3.16 -10.86 5.49
CA TYR A 35 -3.30 -9.44 5.20
C TYR A 35 -2.96 -9.05 3.76
N PHE A 36 -2.58 -10.02 2.92
CA PHE A 36 -2.14 -9.76 1.55
C PHE A 36 -3.18 -9.00 0.71
N SER A 37 -4.43 -9.47 0.69
CA SER A 37 -5.51 -8.81 -0.08
C SER A 37 -5.79 -7.39 0.41
N PHE A 38 -5.75 -7.18 1.73
CA PHE A 38 -5.85 -5.85 2.30
C PHE A 38 -4.69 -4.95 1.86
N ALA A 39 -3.46 -5.43 1.99
CA ALA A 39 -2.27 -4.68 1.60
C ALA A 39 -2.28 -4.31 0.12
N MET A 40 -2.63 -5.27 -0.76
CA MET A 40 -2.80 -5.01 -2.19
C MET A 40 -3.86 -3.96 -2.47
N SER A 41 -5.02 -4.02 -1.79
CA SER A 41 -6.10 -3.04 -1.97
C SER A 41 -5.69 -1.62 -1.59
N VAL A 42 -4.78 -1.47 -0.64
CA VAL A 42 -4.19 -0.17 -0.29
C VAL A 42 -3.16 0.26 -1.33
N CYS A 43 -2.18 -0.59 -1.62
CA CYS A 43 -1.04 -0.25 -2.49
C CYS A 43 -1.45 0.06 -3.93
N ILE A 44 -2.44 -0.64 -4.47
CA ILE A 44 -2.88 -0.43 -5.86
C ILE A 44 -3.42 0.99 -6.12
N ARG A 45 -3.89 1.68 -5.09
CA ARG A 45 -4.33 3.09 -5.18
C ARG A 45 -3.17 4.07 -5.31
N TYR A 46 -1.95 3.66 -4.94
CA TYR A 46 -0.74 4.49 -4.95
C TYR A 46 0.21 4.16 -6.10
N THR A 47 -0.07 3.12 -6.88
CA THR A 47 0.81 2.58 -7.91
C THR A 47 0.15 2.57 -9.27
N ARG A 48 0.94 2.41 -10.32
CA ARG A 48 0.45 2.37 -11.71
C ARG A 48 -0.09 1.00 -12.08
N ASP A 49 0.49 -0.05 -11.51
CA ASP A 49 0.16 -1.43 -11.85
C ASP A 49 0.31 -2.37 -10.65
N ASN A 50 -0.08 -3.61 -10.84
CA ASN A 50 -0.02 -4.65 -9.83
C ASN A 50 1.42 -5.03 -9.44
N TYR A 51 2.39 -4.82 -10.31
CA TYR A 51 3.79 -5.13 -10.04
C TYR A 51 4.36 -4.15 -9.02
N GLU A 52 4.19 -2.85 -9.26
CA GLU A 52 4.56 -1.81 -8.29
C GLU A 52 3.83 -1.98 -6.95
N ALA A 53 2.54 -2.35 -6.99
CA ALA A 53 1.76 -2.61 -5.78
C ALA A 53 2.34 -3.78 -4.98
N MET A 54 2.75 -4.85 -5.65
CA MET A 54 3.38 -6.00 -5.02
C MET A 54 4.73 -5.64 -4.36
N GLU A 55 5.55 -4.83 -5.03
CA GLU A 55 6.80 -4.32 -4.45
C GLU A 55 6.54 -3.53 -3.17
N LEU A 56 5.55 -2.61 -3.18
CA LEU A 56 5.17 -1.86 -1.98
C LEU A 56 4.66 -2.77 -0.86
N VAL A 57 3.87 -3.79 -1.18
CA VAL A 57 3.40 -4.78 -0.19
C VAL A 57 4.59 -5.49 0.45
N ASN A 58 5.54 -5.96 -0.34
CA ASN A 58 6.72 -6.66 0.15
C ASN A 58 7.58 -5.74 1.03
N ASP A 59 7.88 -4.53 0.57
CA ASP A 59 8.67 -3.56 1.32
C ASP A 59 7.99 -3.17 2.63
N SER A 60 6.68 -2.92 2.61
CA SER A 60 5.92 -2.59 3.80
C SER A 60 5.88 -3.75 4.79
N TYR A 61 5.77 -4.98 4.30
CA TYR A 61 5.76 -6.16 5.15
C TYR A 61 7.11 -6.38 5.85
N MET A 62 8.22 -6.12 5.17
CA MET A 62 9.54 -6.13 5.82
C MET A 62 9.63 -5.07 6.93
N LYS A 63 9.04 -3.89 6.74
CA LYS A 63 8.94 -2.87 7.79
C LYS A 63 8.05 -3.34 8.95
N VAL A 64 6.93 -4.03 8.66
CA VAL A 64 6.08 -4.66 9.69
C VAL A 64 6.91 -5.60 10.55
N LEU A 65 7.63 -6.54 9.95
CA LEU A 65 8.44 -7.50 10.70
C LEU A 65 9.52 -6.83 11.55
N GLY A 66 10.12 -5.76 11.04
CA GLY A 66 11.15 -5.00 11.76
C GLY A 66 10.62 -4.14 12.90
N SER A 67 9.33 -3.83 12.93
CA SER A 67 8.70 -2.93 13.92
C SER A 67 7.59 -3.59 14.73
N LEU A 68 7.48 -4.91 14.72
CA LEU A 68 6.49 -5.64 15.52
C LEU A 68 6.65 -5.41 17.04
N SER A 69 7.87 -5.13 17.50
CA SER A 69 8.15 -4.76 18.89
C SER A 69 7.48 -3.45 19.32
N ASP A 70 7.23 -2.56 18.37
CA ASP A 70 6.64 -1.24 18.61
C ASP A 70 5.10 -1.26 18.40
N TYR A 71 4.57 -2.39 17.97
CA TYR A 71 3.14 -2.53 17.78
C TYR A 71 2.37 -2.60 19.10
N ASP A 72 1.46 -1.65 19.26
CA ASP A 72 0.54 -1.62 20.40
C ASP A 72 -0.66 -2.56 20.15
N SER A 73 -0.69 -3.68 20.86
CA SER A 73 -1.73 -4.69 20.73
C SER A 73 -3.14 -4.23 21.14
N SER A 74 -3.27 -3.06 21.77
CA SER A 74 -4.57 -2.43 22.06
C SER A 74 -5.24 -1.84 20.82
N ARG A 75 -4.50 -1.69 19.71
CA ARG A 75 -4.98 -1.14 18.44
C ARG A 75 -5.15 -2.25 17.40
N PRO A 76 -6.12 -2.12 16.47
CA PRO A 76 -6.27 -3.08 15.38
C PRO A 76 -5.00 -3.15 14.52
N PHE A 77 -4.50 -4.35 14.28
CA PHE A 77 -3.31 -4.56 13.44
C PHE A 77 -3.50 -3.98 12.03
N LYS A 78 -4.67 -4.15 11.45
CA LYS A 78 -5.03 -3.63 10.14
C LYS A 78 -4.82 -2.11 10.02
N SER A 79 -5.20 -1.34 11.04
CA SER A 79 -5.02 0.12 11.06
C SER A 79 -3.54 0.50 11.17
N TRP A 80 -2.78 -0.19 12.00
CA TRP A 80 -1.35 0.01 12.16
C TRP A 80 -0.58 -0.35 10.87
N TYR A 81 -0.90 -1.50 10.28
CA TYR A 81 -0.31 -1.92 9.02
C TYR A 81 -0.67 -0.97 7.86
N GLY A 82 -1.91 -0.49 7.82
CA GLY A 82 -2.37 0.50 6.83
C GLY A 82 -1.51 1.76 6.81
N ARG A 83 -1.12 2.27 7.97
CA ARG A 83 -0.19 3.42 8.07
C ARG A 83 1.19 3.10 7.52
N ILE A 84 1.70 1.90 7.76
CA ILE A 84 3.00 1.46 7.23
C ILE A 84 2.93 1.38 5.70
N LEU A 85 1.83 0.87 5.14
CA LEU A 85 1.61 0.80 3.69
C LEU A 85 1.62 2.20 3.05
N VAL A 86 0.85 3.13 3.59
CA VAL A 86 0.78 4.52 3.10
C VAL A 86 2.14 5.21 3.22
N ASN A 87 2.80 5.10 4.35
CA ASN A 87 4.13 5.68 4.55
C ASN A 87 5.16 5.07 3.59
N THR A 88 5.07 3.78 3.31
CA THR A 88 5.95 3.11 2.34
C THR A 88 5.74 3.66 0.93
N ALA A 89 4.49 3.91 0.53
CA ALA A 89 4.18 4.54 -0.75
C ALA A 89 4.75 5.95 -0.87
N ILE A 90 4.64 6.75 0.19
CA ILE A 90 5.21 8.11 0.27
C ILE A 90 6.74 8.07 0.19
N ASP A 91 7.37 7.18 0.93
CA ASP A 91 8.82 7.01 0.92
C ASP A 91 9.34 6.61 -0.47
N SER A 92 8.62 5.70 -1.14
CA SER A 92 8.93 5.29 -2.52
C SER A 92 8.85 6.48 -3.48
N TYR A 93 7.80 7.28 -3.38
CA TYR A 93 7.65 8.49 -4.17
C TYR A 93 8.80 9.48 -3.95
N ARG A 94 9.14 9.77 -2.70
CA ARG A 94 10.25 10.68 -2.35
C ARG A 94 11.60 10.18 -2.87
N LYS A 95 11.83 8.87 -2.80
CA LYS A 95 13.05 8.25 -3.32
C LYS A 95 13.14 8.43 -4.83
N ASN A 96 12.04 8.22 -5.55
CA ASN A 96 11.99 8.37 -6.99
C ASN A 96 12.17 9.83 -7.43
N LEU A 97 11.63 10.81 -6.69
CA LEU A 97 11.89 12.23 -6.95
C LEU A 97 13.37 12.57 -6.87
N LYS A 98 14.09 12.11 -5.84
CA LYS A 98 15.53 12.36 -5.70
C LYS A 98 16.36 11.75 -6.84
N HIS A 99 15.91 10.66 -7.43
CA HIS A 99 16.55 10.05 -8.59
C HIS A 99 16.15 10.74 -9.91
N SER A 100 14.97 11.36 -9.97
CA SER A 100 14.47 12.07 -11.13
C SER A 100 15.10 13.45 -11.30
N ASP A 101 15.58 14.08 -10.24
CA ASP A 101 16.34 15.34 -10.32
C ASP A 101 17.67 15.19 -11.06
N SER A 102 18.10 13.96 -11.36
CA SER A 102 19.27 13.65 -12.22
C SER A 102 18.89 13.27 -13.65
N LEU A 103 17.61 13.18 -14.00
CA LEU A 103 17.11 12.86 -15.33
C LEU A 103 15.93 13.79 -15.65
N SER A 104 16.16 14.69 -16.61
CA SER A 104 15.26 15.66 -17.22
C SER A 104 13.74 15.40 -17.08
N ILE A 105 13.08 16.51 -16.75
CA ILE A 105 11.65 16.81 -16.88
C ILE A 105 11.18 16.56 -18.33
N ASP A 106 10.90 15.31 -18.69
CA ASP A 106 10.24 14.97 -19.95
C ASP A 106 9.56 13.61 -19.85
N GLU A 107 8.47 13.55 -19.08
CA GLU A 107 7.39 12.61 -19.31
C GLU A 107 6.10 13.16 -18.68
N ILE A 108 5.68 14.32 -19.16
CA ILE A 108 4.25 14.59 -19.25
C ILE A 108 3.79 13.72 -20.43
N THR A 109 3.48 12.48 -20.17
CA THR A 109 2.69 11.70 -21.11
C THR A 109 1.34 12.39 -21.15
N GLU A 110 1.09 13.14 -22.21
CA GLU A 110 -0.23 13.64 -22.53
C GLU A 110 -1.16 12.43 -22.52
N ALA A 111 -2.01 12.35 -21.50
CA ALA A 111 -3.12 11.42 -21.49
C ALA A 111 -3.96 11.81 -22.70
N GLY A 112 -3.95 10.98 -23.73
CA GLY A 112 -4.78 11.18 -24.89
C GLY A 112 -6.22 11.38 -24.43
N GLU A 113 -6.82 12.47 -24.89
CA GLU A 113 -8.24 12.76 -24.73
C GLU A 113 -9.03 11.61 -25.36
N GLN A 114 -9.40 10.63 -24.54
CA GLN A 114 -10.52 9.77 -24.80
C GLN A 114 -11.62 10.26 -23.87
N ASP A 115 -12.55 10.99 -24.46
CA ASP A 115 -13.81 11.37 -23.83
C ASP A 115 -14.50 10.09 -23.36
N PRO A 116 -14.60 9.80 -22.07
CA PRO A 116 -15.32 8.61 -21.63
C PRO A 116 -16.79 8.94 -21.75
N ASP A 117 -17.50 8.12 -22.52
CA ASP A 117 -18.96 8.12 -22.60
C ASP A 117 -19.53 7.89 -21.18
N ILE A 118 -20.07 8.96 -20.59
CA ILE A 118 -20.37 9.11 -19.15
C ILE A 118 -21.64 8.32 -18.73
N GLU A 119 -22.26 7.58 -19.62
CA GLU A 119 -23.51 6.84 -19.32
C GLU A 119 -23.34 5.38 -18.89
N ALA A 120 -22.12 4.86 -18.78
CA ALA A 120 -21.89 3.52 -18.24
C ALA A 120 -21.62 3.59 -16.74
N GLU A 121 -22.30 2.77 -15.94
CA GLU A 121 -21.94 2.56 -14.53
C GLU A 121 -20.45 2.20 -14.44
N LEU A 122 -19.63 3.15 -13.95
CA LEU A 122 -18.20 2.95 -13.76
C LEU A 122 -17.98 1.83 -12.73
N SER A 123 -17.42 0.72 -13.17
CA SER A 123 -17.02 -0.34 -12.25
C SER A 123 -15.83 0.10 -11.41
N ALA A 124 -15.62 -0.55 -10.25
CA ALA A 124 -14.41 -0.30 -9.42
C ALA A 124 -13.11 -0.47 -10.22
N ASN A 125 -13.08 -1.38 -11.19
CA ASN A 125 -11.93 -1.58 -12.08
C ASN A 125 -11.70 -0.40 -13.04
N ASP A 126 -12.77 0.24 -13.51
CA ASP A 126 -12.65 1.41 -14.38
C ASP A 126 -12.10 2.61 -13.61
N ILE A 127 -12.52 2.78 -12.37
CA ILE A 127 -11.95 3.79 -11.46
C ILE A 127 -10.46 3.54 -11.24
N LEU A 128 -10.05 2.30 -10.97
CA LEU A 128 -8.63 1.97 -10.80
C LEU A 128 -7.82 2.21 -12.08
N LYS A 129 -8.38 1.95 -13.26
CA LYS A 129 -7.74 2.29 -14.53
C LYS A 129 -7.56 3.80 -14.70
N LEU A 130 -8.58 4.61 -14.35
CA LEU A 130 -8.45 6.07 -14.37
C LEU A 130 -7.34 6.54 -13.43
N TYR A 131 -7.26 5.96 -12.22
CA TYR A 131 -6.17 6.24 -11.29
C TYR A 131 -4.80 5.92 -11.85
N SER A 132 -4.64 4.83 -12.58
CA SER A 132 -3.36 4.43 -13.16
C SER A 132 -2.84 5.41 -14.21
N HIS A 133 -3.72 6.20 -14.85
CA HIS A 133 -3.35 7.23 -15.82
C HIS A 133 -2.99 8.58 -15.17
N LEU A 134 -3.34 8.80 -13.90
CA LEU A 134 -2.95 10.01 -13.20
C LEU A 134 -1.45 10.04 -12.95
N PRO A 135 -0.78 11.19 -13.15
CA PRO A 135 0.58 11.39 -12.65
C PRO A 135 0.65 11.04 -11.16
N VAL A 136 1.76 10.45 -10.74
CA VAL A 136 1.93 9.88 -9.40
C VAL A 136 1.64 10.89 -8.29
N GLN A 137 2.05 12.14 -8.46
CA GLN A 137 1.82 13.21 -7.47
C GLN A 137 0.33 13.52 -7.26
N TYR A 138 -0.47 13.53 -8.32
CA TYR A 138 -1.92 13.76 -8.21
C TYR A 138 -2.63 12.57 -7.58
N ARG A 139 -2.19 11.36 -7.91
CA ARG A 139 -2.72 10.13 -7.32
C ARG A 139 -2.46 10.07 -5.83
N LEU A 140 -1.23 10.37 -5.39
CA LEU A 140 -0.87 10.45 -3.98
C LEU A 140 -1.67 11.54 -3.27
N THR A 141 -1.72 12.74 -3.82
CA THR A 141 -2.46 13.87 -3.22
C THR A 141 -3.92 13.53 -3.04
N PHE A 142 -4.56 12.96 -4.07
CA PHE A 142 -5.96 12.57 -4.00
C PHE A 142 -6.22 11.52 -2.91
N ASN A 143 -5.44 10.44 -2.89
CA ASN A 143 -5.62 9.39 -1.88
C ASN A 143 -5.36 9.90 -0.46
N LEU A 144 -4.34 10.70 -0.25
CA LEU A 144 -4.02 11.26 1.05
C LEU A 144 -5.12 12.21 1.54
N PHE A 145 -5.70 12.99 0.64
CA PHE A 145 -6.77 13.93 0.99
C PHE A 145 -8.12 13.23 1.19
N GLU A 146 -8.60 12.48 0.18
CA GLU A 146 -9.97 11.94 0.15
C GLU A 146 -10.12 10.66 0.99
N ILE A 147 -9.08 9.84 1.09
CA ILE A 147 -9.18 8.54 1.74
C ILE A 147 -8.55 8.56 3.13
N GLU A 148 -7.36 9.14 3.25
CA GLU A 148 -6.64 9.19 4.53
C GLU A 148 -7.01 10.42 5.38
N GLY A 149 -7.61 11.45 4.78
CA GLY A 149 -8.13 12.63 5.48
C GLY A 149 -7.08 13.65 5.89
N TYR A 150 -5.92 13.66 5.24
CA TYR A 150 -4.88 14.68 5.49
C TYR A 150 -5.26 16.02 4.86
N SER A 151 -4.90 17.12 5.51
CA SER A 151 -5.02 18.46 4.93
C SER A 151 -4.01 18.68 3.79
N HIS A 152 -4.28 19.64 2.91
CA HIS A 152 -3.35 19.99 1.84
C HIS A 152 -1.97 20.43 2.35
N GLU A 153 -1.92 21.09 3.49
CA GLU A 153 -0.67 21.49 4.14
C GLU A 153 0.14 20.29 4.60
N GLU A 154 -0.50 19.33 5.28
CA GLU A 154 0.15 18.08 5.69
C GLU A 154 0.65 17.28 4.48
N ILE A 155 -0.16 17.19 3.43
CA ILE A 155 0.22 16.51 2.18
C ILE A 155 1.43 17.19 1.55
N GLY A 156 1.45 18.52 1.47
CA GLY A 156 2.58 19.27 0.97
C GLY A 156 3.87 18.95 1.72
N GLN A 157 3.81 18.91 3.06
CA GLN A 157 4.94 18.52 3.90
C GLN A 157 5.35 17.05 3.68
N MET A 158 4.37 16.13 3.60
CA MET A 158 4.60 14.70 3.40
C MET A 158 5.25 14.41 2.05
N LEU A 159 4.84 15.11 0.99
CA LEU A 159 5.37 14.92 -0.36
C LEU A 159 6.60 15.78 -0.66
N GLY A 160 6.94 16.73 0.21
CA GLY A 160 8.06 17.65 0.00
C GLY A 160 7.79 18.68 -1.11
N ILE A 161 6.53 19.00 -1.36
CA ILE A 161 6.06 20.00 -2.33
C ILE A 161 5.45 21.18 -1.56
N THR A 162 6.26 22.11 -1.16
CA THR A 162 5.83 23.38 -0.54
C THR A 162 6.08 24.55 -1.45
#